data_7dbecb1fd2b84581fdebc394587b18db
#
_entry.id   7dbecb1fd2b84581fdebc394587b18db
#
_cell.length_a   1.000
_cell.length_b   1.000
_cell.length_c   1.000
_cell.angle_alpha   90.00
_cell.angle_beta   90.00
_cell.angle_gamma   90.00
#
_symmetry.space_group_name_H-M   'P 1'
#
loop_
_entity.id
_entity.type
_entity.pdbx_description
1 polymer ?
#
loop_
_entity_poly.entity_id
_entity_poly.type
_entity_poly.pdbx_seq_one_letter_code
_entity_poly.pdbx_strand_id
1 'polypeptide(L)'
;MFNRRQILGTAFAAGTVALTGTALSGAARAAGWRDKYPELVLGIVPAENASGVTDRYAPFVEYLSKELGTKVTLRVANDYAAVIEGQRNGSIHIAGYGPASYARAVVTDVKTEPFCTTVNSDGTIGYYSVFYVRNDSPYKTIDDLKGKNLGLVDPNSTSGNNVPRFLLNKLKIVPETYFSHVTYTGSHENAVLALQQKTVDVAANWWNSEEDSNLSRMVNKGLAKKDDFRMISKSDLIPNSPYAYLTDMPADAKAAIWKAFEEAPTKAKVAYDKLSDGKDREFKAVNASYYEPVVELIKFIDSLRKQKS
;
A
#
# COMPACT_ATOMS: atom_id res chain seq x y z
N MET A 1 69.25 -14.34 -68.73
CA MET A 1 70.27 -15.39 -68.88
C MET A 1 70.11 -16.38 -67.71
N PHE A 2 69.79 -17.65 -68.07
CA PHE A 2 70.23 -18.93 -67.49
C PHE A 2 70.38 -19.04 -65.99
N ASN A 3 70.02 -20.13 -65.30
CA ASN A 3 69.67 -21.52 -65.65
C ASN A 3 69.09 -22.23 -64.40
N ARG A 4 68.17 -23.03 -64.57
CA ARG A 4 67.81 -24.42 -64.23
C ARG A 4 68.66 -25.19 -63.22
N ARG A 5 67.93 -26.00 -62.48
CA ARG A 5 68.22 -27.37 -61.92
C ARG A 5 68.70 -27.37 -60.50
N GLN A 6 68.33 -28.31 -59.64
CA GLN A 6 67.51 -29.52 -59.62
C GLN A 6 67.43 -29.99 -58.17
N ILE A 7 66.25 -30.50 -57.77
CA ILE A 7 65.95 -31.79 -57.12
C ILE A 7 66.69 -32.14 -55.80
N LEU A 8 65.99 -32.34 -54.80
CA LEU A 8 65.82 -33.61 -54.09
C LEU A 8 64.99 -33.42 -52.82
N GLY A 9 64.04 -34.17 -52.69
CA GLY A 9 62.98 -34.40 -51.80
C GLY A 9 63.40 -34.91 -50.44
N THR A 10 62.65 -34.51 -49.52
CA THR A 10 62.45 -35.23 -48.25
C THR A 10 61.03 -35.02 -47.81
N ALA A 11 60.31 -36.13 -47.72
CA ALA A 11 58.99 -36.21 -47.19
C ALA A 11 59.01 -35.86 -45.70
N PHE A 12 58.27 -34.82 -45.29
CA PHE A 12 57.90 -34.66 -43.89
C PHE A 12 56.40 -34.85 -43.75
N ALA A 13 56.04 -35.79 -42.88
CA ALA A 13 54.70 -36.13 -42.52
C ALA A 13 54.00 -34.90 -41.88
N ALA A 14 52.93 -34.46 -42.52
CA ALA A 14 52.06 -33.43 -41.98
C ALA A 14 51.16 -34.08 -40.88
N GLY A 15 51.58 -33.90 -39.65
CA GLY A 15 50.71 -34.14 -38.49
C GLY A 15 49.64 -33.06 -38.45
N THR A 16 48.40 -33.42 -38.76
CA THR A 16 47.22 -32.59 -38.59
C THR A 16 46.92 -32.50 -37.07
N VAL A 17 47.32 -31.40 -36.44
CA VAL A 17 46.86 -31.05 -35.12
C VAL A 17 45.42 -30.51 -35.27
N ALA A 18 44.47 -31.36 -35.00
CA ALA A 18 43.08 -30.95 -34.82
C ALA A 18 43.00 -30.08 -33.54
N LEU A 19 42.96 -28.77 -33.71
CA LEU A 19 42.52 -27.87 -32.67
C LEU A 19 41.01 -28.12 -32.43
N THR A 20 40.71 -28.98 -31.46
CA THR A 20 39.36 -29.01 -30.87
C THR A 20 39.19 -27.73 -30.08
N GLY A 21 38.68 -26.71 -30.76
CA GLY A 21 38.15 -25.51 -30.10
C GLY A 21 36.95 -25.91 -29.27
N THR A 22 37.16 -26.15 -27.99
CA THR A 22 36.07 -26.14 -26.99
C THR A 22 35.50 -24.74 -27.02
N ALA A 23 34.46 -24.54 -27.80
CA ALA A 23 33.58 -23.41 -27.66
C ALA A 23 32.99 -23.51 -26.24
N LEU A 24 33.56 -22.80 -25.32
CA LEU A 24 32.91 -22.45 -24.06
C LEU A 24 31.68 -21.66 -24.46
N SER A 25 30.57 -22.35 -24.72
CA SER A 25 29.25 -21.77 -24.71
C SER A 25 29.01 -21.28 -23.29
N GLY A 26 29.51 -20.09 -22.98
CA GLY A 26 29.05 -19.35 -21.82
C GLY A 26 27.57 -19.16 -22.02
N ALA A 27 26.76 -20.07 -21.44
CA ALA A 27 25.34 -19.83 -21.29
C ALA A 27 25.25 -18.47 -20.60
N ALA A 28 24.91 -17.43 -21.36
CA ALA A 28 24.56 -16.14 -20.79
C ALA A 28 23.45 -16.46 -19.78
N ARG A 29 23.82 -16.44 -18.50
CA ARG A 29 22.84 -16.62 -17.41
C ARG A 29 21.89 -15.46 -17.59
N ALA A 30 20.64 -15.79 -18.00
CA ALA A 30 19.62 -14.76 -18.12
C ALA A 30 19.63 -13.96 -16.81
N ALA A 31 19.89 -12.65 -16.92
CA ALA A 31 19.93 -11.77 -15.77
C ALA A 31 18.64 -11.98 -14.99
N GLY A 32 18.74 -12.44 -13.74
CA GLY A 32 17.57 -12.69 -12.91
C GLY A 32 16.89 -11.36 -12.59
N TRP A 33 15.62 -11.38 -12.20
CA TRP A 33 14.90 -10.16 -11.83
C TRP A 33 15.64 -9.32 -10.75
N ARG A 34 16.46 -9.98 -9.92
CA ARG A 34 17.29 -9.32 -8.87
C ARG A 34 18.37 -8.41 -9.45
N ASP A 35 18.88 -8.71 -10.64
CA ASP A 35 19.85 -7.83 -11.33
C ASP A 35 19.15 -6.54 -11.80
N LYS A 36 17.88 -6.63 -12.19
CA LYS A 36 17.05 -5.47 -12.55
C LYS A 36 16.58 -4.70 -11.32
N TYR A 37 16.34 -5.39 -10.20
CA TYR A 37 15.87 -4.82 -8.93
C TYR A 37 16.83 -5.20 -7.80
N PRO A 38 18.04 -4.59 -7.74
CA PRO A 38 18.99 -4.83 -6.64
C PRO A 38 18.46 -4.30 -5.30
N GLU A 39 17.48 -3.42 -5.37
CA GLU A 39 16.71 -2.91 -4.24
C GLU A 39 15.23 -2.81 -4.63
N LEU A 40 14.35 -3.27 -3.72
CA LEU A 40 12.91 -3.06 -3.80
C LEU A 40 12.48 -2.04 -2.75
N VAL A 41 11.68 -1.07 -3.16
CA VAL A 41 11.09 -0.08 -2.25
C VAL A 41 9.65 -0.46 -1.97
N LEU A 42 9.33 -0.71 -0.69
CA LEU A 42 7.98 -0.86 -0.16
C LEU A 42 7.50 0.52 0.33
N GLY A 43 6.60 1.13 -0.41
CA GLY A 43 6.01 2.42 -0.05
C GLY A 43 4.68 2.25 0.68
N ILE A 44 4.49 2.95 1.80
CA ILE A 44 3.28 2.84 2.63
C ILE A 44 2.64 4.21 2.80
N VAL A 45 1.30 4.27 2.65
CA VAL A 45 0.52 5.47 2.95
C VAL A 45 0.59 5.80 4.45
N PRO A 46 0.66 7.09 4.84
CA PRO A 46 0.83 7.51 6.24
C PRO A 46 -0.51 7.46 7.00
N ALA A 47 -1.03 6.24 7.23
CA ALA A 47 -2.27 6.07 8.01
C ALA A 47 -2.09 6.41 9.50
N GLU A 48 -0.87 6.30 10.02
CA GLU A 48 -0.42 6.64 11.36
C GLU A 48 0.80 7.58 11.30
N ASN A 49 1.33 7.97 12.45
CA ASN A 49 2.62 8.67 12.51
C ASN A 49 3.74 7.81 11.92
N ALA A 50 4.66 8.44 11.19
CA ALA A 50 5.72 7.75 10.44
C ALA A 50 6.57 6.82 11.32
N SER A 51 6.83 7.17 12.58
CA SER A 51 7.55 6.30 13.53
C SER A 51 6.78 5.01 13.80
N GLY A 52 5.47 5.08 14.04
CA GLY A 52 4.62 3.91 14.29
C GLY A 52 4.57 2.97 13.09
N VAL A 53 4.46 3.52 11.87
CA VAL A 53 4.54 2.72 10.63
C VAL A 53 5.92 2.06 10.52
N THR A 54 7.00 2.82 10.73
CA THR A 54 8.36 2.31 10.64
C THR A 54 8.60 1.17 11.63
N ASP A 55 8.20 1.35 12.89
CA ASP A 55 8.38 0.34 13.93
C ASP A 55 7.62 -0.96 13.64
N ARG A 56 6.42 -0.87 13.08
CA ARG A 56 5.62 -2.04 12.71
C ARG A 56 6.17 -2.78 11.50
N TYR A 57 6.62 -2.04 10.49
CA TYR A 57 7.08 -2.62 9.23
C TYR A 57 8.53 -3.10 9.25
N ALA A 58 9.39 -2.58 10.14
CA ALA A 58 10.81 -2.90 10.13
C ALA A 58 11.13 -4.41 10.16
N PRO A 59 10.56 -5.23 11.06
CA PRO A 59 10.83 -6.68 11.06
C PRO A 59 10.28 -7.39 9.81
N PHE A 60 9.18 -6.90 9.23
CA PHE A 60 8.60 -7.46 8.02
C PHE A 60 9.47 -7.15 6.79
N VAL A 61 10.02 -5.95 6.71
CA VAL A 61 10.97 -5.54 5.66
C VAL A 61 12.27 -6.34 5.74
N GLU A 62 12.77 -6.61 6.94
CA GLU A 62 13.92 -7.49 7.15
C GLU A 62 13.64 -8.91 6.66
N TYR A 63 12.49 -9.47 7.03
CA TYR A 63 12.04 -10.77 6.54
C TYR A 63 11.94 -10.79 5.01
N LEU A 64 11.30 -9.78 4.39
CA LEU A 64 11.18 -9.70 2.92
C LEU A 64 12.55 -9.64 2.26
N SER A 65 13.50 -8.87 2.81
CA SER A 65 14.85 -8.76 2.26
C SER A 65 15.56 -10.11 2.26
N LYS A 66 15.42 -10.88 3.33
CA LYS A 66 16.00 -12.23 3.46
C LYS A 66 15.32 -13.22 2.51
N GLU A 67 13.99 -13.25 2.48
CA GLU A 67 13.24 -14.23 1.67
C GLU A 67 13.39 -13.96 0.18
N LEU A 68 13.42 -12.70 -0.22
CA LEU A 68 13.57 -12.30 -1.62
C LEU A 68 15.03 -12.32 -2.13
N GLY A 69 16.00 -12.38 -1.21
CA GLY A 69 17.42 -12.34 -1.59
C GLY A 69 17.83 -11.04 -2.30
N THR A 70 17.15 -9.95 -2.00
CA THR A 70 17.46 -8.58 -2.45
C THR A 70 17.09 -7.60 -1.35
N LYS A 71 17.74 -6.45 -1.32
CA LYS A 71 17.44 -5.41 -0.33
C LYS A 71 16.01 -4.92 -0.50
N VAL A 72 15.23 -4.91 0.58
CA VAL A 72 13.93 -4.24 0.64
C VAL A 72 14.04 -3.05 1.59
N THR A 73 13.58 -1.88 1.16
CA THR A 73 13.56 -0.67 1.99
C THR A 73 12.13 -0.19 2.18
N LEU A 74 11.83 0.29 3.37
CA LEU A 74 10.55 0.92 3.68
C LEU A 74 10.63 2.41 3.35
N ARG A 75 9.59 2.90 2.67
CA ARG A 75 9.34 4.34 2.49
C ARG A 75 7.96 4.68 3.06
N VAL A 76 7.92 5.30 4.22
CA VAL A 76 6.72 5.95 4.71
C VAL A 76 6.60 7.28 3.99
N ALA A 77 5.51 7.46 3.24
CA ALA A 77 5.30 8.69 2.47
C ALA A 77 4.80 9.83 3.36
N ASN A 78 4.94 11.07 2.91
CA ASN A 78 4.44 12.26 3.63
C ASN A 78 2.92 12.39 3.51
N ASP A 79 2.35 11.91 2.40
CA ASP A 79 0.91 11.87 2.13
C ASP A 79 0.56 10.68 1.22
N TYR A 80 -0.73 10.45 0.99
CA TYR A 80 -1.20 9.35 0.16
C TYR A 80 -0.86 9.54 -1.33
N ALA A 81 -0.81 10.78 -1.81
CA ALA A 81 -0.47 11.10 -3.20
C ALA A 81 0.99 10.73 -3.50
N ALA A 82 1.89 10.89 -2.54
CA ALA A 82 3.31 10.56 -2.71
C ALA A 82 3.54 9.06 -2.98
N VAL A 83 2.71 8.15 -2.45
CA VAL A 83 2.77 6.72 -2.78
C VAL A 83 2.30 6.48 -4.21
N ILE A 84 1.21 7.14 -4.64
CA ILE A 84 0.68 7.07 -6.00
C ILE A 84 1.74 7.53 -7.01
N GLU A 85 2.35 8.69 -6.77
CA GLU A 85 3.39 9.25 -7.63
C GLU A 85 4.69 8.44 -7.58
N GLY A 86 5.02 7.86 -6.42
CA GLY A 86 6.15 6.96 -6.27
C GLY A 86 6.03 5.70 -7.13
N GLN A 87 4.84 5.11 -7.24
CA GLN A 87 4.59 4.02 -8.20
C GLN A 87 4.53 4.52 -9.65
N ARG A 88 3.93 5.70 -9.90
CA ARG A 88 3.89 6.28 -11.25
C ARG A 88 5.28 6.44 -11.87
N ASN A 89 6.24 6.91 -11.10
CA ASN A 89 7.61 7.14 -11.55
C ASN A 89 8.56 5.97 -11.31
N GLY A 90 8.06 4.83 -10.79
CA GLY A 90 8.85 3.62 -10.55
C GLY A 90 9.78 3.69 -9.34
N SER A 91 9.71 4.72 -8.49
CA SER A 91 10.53 4.82 -7.27
C SER A 91 9.96 4.04 -6.07
N ILE A 92 8.72 3.56 -6.17
CA ILE A 92 8.07 2.61 -5.27
C ILE A 92 7.69 1.38 -6.10
N HIS A 93 8.24 0.23 -5.73
CA HIS A 93 8.05 -1.03 -6.46
C HIS A 93 6.85 -1.82 -5.93
N ILE A 94 6.66 -1.80 -4.62
CA ILE A 94 5.53 -2.41 -3.90
C ILE A 94 4.89 -1.30 -3.08
N ALA A 95 3.58 -1.12 -3.20
CA ALA A 95 2.83 -0.12 -2.44
C ALA A 95 1.82 -0.78 -1.50
N GLY A 96 1.77 -0.35 -0.24
CA GLY A 96 0.65 -0.57 0.65
C GLY A 96 -0.28 0.63 0.58
N TYR A 97 -1.38 0.45 -0.10
CA TYR A 97 -2.40 1.48 -0.31
C TYR A 97 -3.56 1.35 0.67
N GLY A 98 -4.37 2.41 0.80
CA GLY A 98 -5.78 2.24 1.12
C GLY A 98 -6.59 1.94 -0.15
N PRO A 99 -7.77 1.33 -0.08
CA PRO A 99 -8.55 1.00 -1.28
C PRO A 99 -8.83 2.20 -2.20
N ALA A 100 -9.12 3.39 -1.64
CA ALA A 100 -9.36 4.59 -2.43
C ALA A 100 -8.07 5.16 -3.06
N SER A 101 -6.93 5.10 -2.39
CA SER A 101 -5.67 5.53 -3.00
C SER A 101 -5.20 4.58 -4.09
N TYR A 102 -5.44 3.27 -3.95
CA TYR A 102 -5.27 2.32 -5.05
C TYR A 102 -6.20 2.65 -6.22
N ALA A 103 -7.50 2.84 -5.95
CA ALA A 103 -8.46 3.22 -6.99
C ALA A 103 -8.08 4.56 -7.67
N ARG A 104 -7.54 5.51 -6.90
CA ARG A 104 -7.00 6.78 -7.45
C ARG A 104 -5.82 6.51 -8.39
N ALA A 105 -4.90 5.64 -8.01
CA ALA A 105 -3.80 5.24 -8.88
C ALA A 105 -4.31 4.64 -10.20
N VAL A 106 -5.33 3.75 -10.14
CA VAL A 106 -5.96 3.15 -11.33
C VAL A 106 -6.62 4.20 -12.23
N VAL A 107 -7.46 5.09 -11.70
CA VAL A 107 -8.18 6.10 -12.52
C VAL A 107 -7.26 7.20 -13.07
N THR A 108 -6.03 7.26 -12.61
CA THR A 108 -4.98 8.16 -13.13
C THR A 108 -3.90 7.43 -13.90
N ASP A 109 -4.17 6.21 -14.37
CA ASP A 109 -3.32 5.41 -15.27
C ASP A 109 -1.94 5.05 -14.69
N VAL A 110 -1.81 4.91 -13.36
CA VAL A 110 -0.60 4.35 -12.75
C VAL A 110 -0.50 2.86 -13.07
N LYS A 111 0.68 2.42 -13.47
CA LYS A 111 0.97 1.00 -13.78
C LYS A 111 1.09 0.18 -12.50
N THR A 112 -0.03 -0.08 -11.83
CA THR A 112 -0.14 -0.78 -10.56
C THR A 112 -1.10 -1.96 -10.64
N GLU A 113 -0.80 -3.04 -9.93
CA GLU A 113 -1.57 -4.29 -9.91
C GLU A 113 -1.65 -4.80 -8.46
N PRO A 114 -2.86 -4.96 -7.89
CA PRO A 114 -3.00 -5.46 -6.53
C PRO A 114 -2.77 -6.97 -6.54
N PHE A 115 -2.03 -7.48 -5.56
CA PHE A 115 -1.76 -8.91 -5.48
C PHE A 115 -2.25 -9.56 -4.19
N CYS A 116 -2.33 -8.81 -3.10
CA CYS A 116 -2.90 -9.34 -1.85
C CYS A 116 -3.54 -8.25 -0.99
N THR A 117 -4.34 -8.73 -0.04
CA THR A 117 -4.90 -7.98 1.07
C THR A 117 -4.82 -8.81 2.35
N THR A 118 -5.10 -8.21 3.51
CA THR A 118 -5.14 -8.94 4.78
C THR A 118 -6.51 -9.55 5.04
N VAL A 119 -6.52 -10.66 5.78
CA VAL A 119 -7.72 -11.27 6.37
C VAL A 119 -7.69 -11.02 7.87
N ASN A 120 -8.71 -10.37 8.39
CA ASN A 120 -8.81 -10.06 9.81
C ASN A 120 -8.87 -11.35 10.67
N SER A 121 -8.59 -11.25 11.94
CA SER A 121 -8.59 -12.41 12.87
C SER A 121 -9.94 -13.12 12.93
N ASP A 122 -11.06 -12.42 12.71
CA ASP A 122 -12.41 -12.97 12.63
C ASP A 122 -12.76 -13.60 11.27
N GLY A 123 -11.84 -13.55 10.29
CA GLY A 123 -12.01 -14.07 8.94
C GLY A 123 -12.66 -13.08 7.96
N THR A 124 -13.05 -11.90 8.37
CA THR A 124 -13.56 -10.86 7.47
C THR A 124 -12.42 -10.27 6.61
N ILE A 125 -12.78 -9.74 5.43
CA ILE A 125 -11.84 -9.13 4.49
C ILE A 125 -12.30 -7.71 4.21
N GLY A 126 -12.43 -6.95 5.26
CA GLY A 126 -12.96 -5.59 5.17
C GLY A 126 -12.94 -4.88 6.51
N TYR A 127 -13.22 -3.58 6.46
CA TYR A 127 -13.25 -2.69 7.60
C TYR A 127 -14.30 -1.58 7.35
N TYR A 128 -14.44 -0.64 8.26
CA TYR A 128 -15.45 0.40 8.21
C TYR A 128 -14.85 1.80 8.30
N SER A 129 -15.53 2.76 7.71
CA SER A 129 -15.35 4.17 8.02
C SER A 129 -16.33 4.56 9.13
N VAL A 130 -15.84 5.35 10.08
CA VAL A 130 -16.63 5.82 11.21
C VAL A 130 -16.45 7.31 11.39
N PHE A 131 -17.47 7.96 12.00
CA PHE A 131 -17.33 9.29 12.54
C PHE A 131 -17.27 9.22 14.07
N TYR A 132 -16.20 9.77 14.62
CA TYR A 132 -16.04 9.99 16.05
C TYR A 132 -16.32 11.44 16.42
N VAL A 133 -16.93 11.61 17.58
CA VAL A 133 -17.04 12.89 18.31
C VAL A 133 -16.53 12.70 19.72
N ARG A 134 -16.21 13.79 20.42
CA ARG A 134 -15.88 13.68 21.85
C ARG A 134 -17.09 13.26 22.66
N ASN A 135 -16.87 12.47 23.68
CA ASN A 135 -17.95 11.97 24.55
C ASN A 135 -18.57 13.07 25.40
N ASP A 136 -17.82 14.13 25.73
CA ASP A 136 -18.30 15.32 26.42
C ASP A 136 -19.11 16.29 25.55
N SER A 137 -19.20 16.04 24.23
CA SER A 137 -19.96 16.89 23.31
C SER A 137 -21.45 16.55 23.28
N PRO A 138 -22.34 17.48 22.92
CA PRO A 138 -23.77 17.20 22.80
C PRO A 138 -24.14 16.43 21.52
N TYR A 139 -23.20 16.24 20.57
CA TYR A 139 -23.48 15.70 19.25
C TYR A 139 -23.70 14.18 19.29
N LYS A 140 -24.86 13.71 18.82
CA LYS A 140 -25.27 12.30 18.82
C LYS A 140 -25.49 11.77 17.40
N THR A 141 -25.76 12.66 16.44
CA THR A 141 -26.08 12.35 15.04
C THR A 141 -25.33 13.27 14.10
N ILE A 142 -25.34 12.97 12.81
CA ILE A 142 -24.75 13.84 11.78
C ILE A 142 -25.49 15.19 11.73
N ASP A 143 -26.81 15.22 12.01
CA ASP A 143 -27.59 16.44 11.95
C ASP A 143 -27.17 17.47 13.03
N ASP A 144 -26.68 17.02 14.16
CA ASP A 144 -26.17 17.88 15.23
C ASP A 144 -24.86 18.61 14.83
N LEU A 145 -24.25 18.21 13.73
CA LEU A 145 -22.96 18.71 13.27
C LEU A 145 -23.04 19.85 12.25
N LYS A 146 -24.25 20.34 11.95
CA LYS A 146 -24.40 21.49 11.03
C LYS A 146 -23.67 22.72 11.57
N GLY A 147 -22.81 23.33 10.75
CA GLY A 147 -21.99 24.48 11.13
C GLY A 147 -20.82 24.14 12.07
N LYS A 148 -20.49 22.88 12.26
CA LYS A 148 -19.34 22.41 13.06
C LYS A 148 -18.11 22.14 12.21
N ASN A 149 -16.98 21.83 12.81
CA ASN A 149 -15.72 21.57 12.13
C ASN A 149 -15.53 20.09 11.89
N LEU A 150 -15.33 19.69 10.61
CA LEU A 150 -15.09 18.33 10.20
C LEU A 150 -13.60 18.08 9.96
N GLY A 151 -13.04 17.08 10.64
CA GLY A 151 -11.71 16.53 10.37
C GLY A 151 -11.79 15.33 9.43
N LEU A 152 -11.20 15.46 8.26
CA LEU A 152 -10.91 14.36 7.32
C LEU A 152 -9.42 14.04 7.37
N VAL A 153 -9.01 12.88 6.85
CA VAL A 153 -7.60 12.43 6.95
C VAL A 153 -6.75 12.97 5.80
N ASP A 154 -7.04 12.54 4.58
CA ASP A 154 -6.30 12.86 3.36
C ASP A 154 -7.24 12.72 2.16
N PRO A 155 -7.12 13.53 1.10
CA PRO A 155 -7.98 13.44 -0.08
C PRO A 155 -8.09 12.05 -0.71
N ASN A 156 -7.05 11.22 -0.58
CA ASN A 156 -6.98 9.87 -1.12
C ASN A 156 -7.26 8.77 -0.06
N SER A 157 -7.53 9.14 1.20
CA SER A 157 -7.92 8.18 2.23
C SER A 157 -9.31 7.61 1.94
N THR A 158 -9.47 6.30 2.13
CA THR A 158 -10.75 5.60 1.96
C THR A 158 -11.71 5.95 3.09
N SER A 159 -11.42 5.49 4.30
CA SER A 159 -12.26 5.68 5.49
C SER A 159 -12.11 7.06 6.11
N GLY A 160 -11.03 7.78 5.80
CA GLY A 160 -10.81 9.14 6.30
C GLY A 160 -11.34 10.24 5.38
N ASN A 161 -11.81 9.95 4.17
CA ASN A 161 -12.32 10.98 3.26
C ASN A 161 -13.37 10.48 2.26
N ASN A 162 -13.03 9.51 1.38
CA ASN A 162 -13.90 9.20 0.23
C ASN A 162 -15.20 8.53 0.66
N VAL A 163 -15.16 7.57 1.58
CA VAL A 163 -16.35 6.94 2.15
C VAL A 163 -17.14 7.90 3.05
N PRO A 164 -16.55 8.67 3.96
CA PRO A 164 -17.23 9.78 4.65
C PRO A 164 -18.01 10.71 3.73
N ARG A 165 -17.38 11.18 2.65
CA ARG A 165 -18.04 12.04 1.66
C ARG A 165 -19.19 11.35 0.95
N PHE A 166 -19.05 10.08 0.63
CA PHE A 166 -20.15 9.29 0.05
C PHE A 166 -21.30 9.11 1.02
N LEU A 167 -21.05 8.85 2.30
CA LEU A 167 -22.08 8.77 3.34
C LEU A 167 -22.84 10.08 3.48
N LEU A 168 -22.11 11.20 3.55
CA LEU A 168 -22.71 12.52 3.63
C LEU A 168 -23.53 12.85 2.39
N ASN A 169 -23.07 12.45 1.20
CA ASN A 169 -23.82 12.62 -0.04
C ASN A 169 -25.13 11.81 -0.07
N LYS A 170 -25.12 10.56 0.47
CA LYS A 170 -26.38 9.78 0.64
C LYS A 170 -27.40 10.52 1.50
N LEU A 171 -26.97 11.32 2.46
CA LEU A 171 -27.78 12.19 3.31
C LEU A 171 -28.09 13.56 2.65
N LYS A 172 -27.69 13.76 1.38
CA LYS A 172 -27.79 15.02 0.66
C LYS A 172 -27.01 16.17 1.32
N ILE A 173 -25.98 15.84 2.05
CA ILE A 173 -25.08 16.78 2.72
C ILE A 173 -23.86 17.01 1.84
N VAL A 174 -23.58 18.27 1.55
CA VAL A 174 -22.38 18.77 0.89
C VAL A 174 -21.45 19.28 1.99
N PRO A 175 -20.31 18.59 2.28
CA PRO A 175 -19.48 18.94 3.43
C PRO A 175 -19.09 20.41 3.47
N GLU A 176 -18.68 21.00 2.35
CA GLU A 176 -18.15 22.37 2.26
C GLU A 176 -19.18 23.46 2.58
N THR A 177 -20.49 23.15 2.48
CA THR A 177 -21.57 24.08 2.79
C THR A 177 -22.30 23.72 4.08
N TYR A 178 -22.17 22.49 4.54
CA TYR A 178 -22.83 22.00 5.74
C TYR A 178 -22.00 22.25 6.99
N PHE A 179 -20.69 21.96 6.91
CA PHE A 179 -19.75 22.21 7.99
C PHE A 179 -19.19 23.63 7.89
N SER A 180 -18.82 24.22 9.04
CA SER A 180 -18.15 25.52 9.08
C SER A 180 -16.75 25.42 8.43
N HIS A 181 -16.02 24.35 8.75
CA HIS A 181 -14.71 24.06 8.15
C HIS A 181 -14.57 22.57 7.90
N VAL A 182 -13.92 22.24 6.78
CA VAL A 182 -13.49 20.87 6.44
C VAL A 182 -11.97 20.87 6.34
N THR A 183 -11.31 20.19 7.27
CA THR A 183 -9.84 20.20 7.40
C THR A 183 -9.29 18.79 7.16
N TYR A 184 -8.18 18.70 6.43
CA TYR A 184 -7.41 17.47 6.31
C TYR A 184 -6.34 17.41 7.41
N THR A 185 -6.35 16.35 8.20
CA THR A 185 -5.47 16.16 9.37
C THR A 185 -4.17 15.42 9.06
N GLY A 186 -4.06 14.85 7.85
CA GLY A 186 -2.88 14.15 7.34
C GLY A 186 -2.81 12.66 7.71
N SER A 187 -3.27 12.28 8.92
CA SER A 187 -3.32 10.86 9.34
C SER A 187 -4.54 10.57 10.21
N HIS A 188 -4.85 9.28 10.39
CA HIS A 188 -5.94 8.87 11.28
C HIS A 188 -5.65 9.17 12.74
N GLU A 189 -4.39 9.09 13.18
CA GLU A 189 -3.99 9.49 14.53
C GLU A 189 -4.21 10.99 14.73
N ASN A 190 -3.78 11.82 13.78
CA ASN A 190 -3.97 13.27 13.86
C ASN A 190 -5.46 13.66 13.88
N ALA A 191 -6.33 12.91 13.22
CA ALA A 191 -7.77 13.14 13.25
C ALA A 191 -8.36 12.95 14.67
N VAL A 192 -7.91 11.94 15.42
CA VAL A 192 -8.29 11.73 16.82
C VAL A 192 -7.67 12.80 17.71
N LEU A 193 -6.40 13.15 17.51
CA LEU A 193 -5.74 14.24 18.26
C LEU A 193 -6.45 15.59 18.03
N ALA A 194 -6.90 15.88 16.82
CA ALA A 194 -7.65 17.10 16.50
C ALA A 194 -8.98 17.16 17.26
N LEU A 195 -9.68 16.00 17.43
CA LEU A 195 -10.86 15.91 18.30
C LEU A 195 -10.50 16.18 19.76
N GLN A 196 -9.44 15.55 20.25
CA GLN A 196 -8.97 15.71 21.64
C GLN A 196 -8.60 17.17 21.95
N GLN A 197 -7.95 17.83 21.00
CA GLN A 197 -7.56 19.23 21.09
C GLN A 197 -8.71 20.21 20.81
N LYS A 198 -9.90 19.73 20.47
CA LYS A 198 -11.10 20.54 20.15
C LYS A 198 -10.93 21.43 18.92
N THR A 199 -9.99 21.11 18.02
CA THR A 199 -9.80 21.83 16.75
C THR A 199 -10.81 21.39 15.68
N VAL A 200 -11.35 20.17 15.83
CA VAL A 200 -12.51 19.69 15.08
C VAL A 200 -13.57 19.14 16.04
N ASP A 201 -14.83 19.12 15.59
CA ASP A 201 -15.96 18.62 16.35
C ASP A 201 -16.31 17.17 16.04
N VAL A 202 -16.01 16.73 14.82
CA VAL A 202 -16.18 15.38 14.30
C VAL A 202 -14.97 15.00 13.46
N ALA A 203 -14.54 13.74 13.55
CA ALA A 203 -13.43 13.23 12.75
C ALA A 203 -13.77 11.87 12.10
N ALA A 204 -13.42 11.74 10.82
CA ALA A 204 -13.49 10.46 10.11
C ALA A 204 -12.30 9.57 10.48
N ASN A 205 -12.57 8.27 10.63
CA ASN A 205 -11.54 7.32 11.00
C ASN A 205 -11.85 5.90 10.47
N TRP A 206 -10.94 4.95 10.69
CA TRP A 206 -11.16 3.55 10.39
C TRP A 206 -11.46 2.75 11.67
N TRP A 207 -12.26 1.69 11.51
CA TRP A 207 -12.70 0.82 12.58
C TRP A 207 -13.00 -0.59 12.03
N ASN A 208 -12.56 -1.61 12.71
CA ASN A 208 -12.89 -3.01 12.48
C ASN A 208 -13.74 -3.56 13.60
N SER A 209 -13.23 -3.43 14.82
CA SER A 209 -13.87 -3.79 16.07
C SER A 209 -13.46 -2.81 17.17
N GLU A 210 -14.01 -3.01 18.36
CA GLU A 210 -13.63 -2.23 19.55
C GLU A 210 -12.15 -2.42 19.92
N GLU A 211 -11.59 -3.60 19.61
CA GLU A 211 -10.20 -3.98 19.87
C GLU A 211 -9.28 -3.73 18.67
N ASP A 212 -9.85 -3.44 17.50
CA ASP A 212 -9.11 -3.20 16.26
C ASP A 212 -9.63 -1.98 15.51
N SER A 213 -9.13 -0.84 15.87
CA SER A 213 -9.40 0.46 15.27
C SER A 213 -8.21 1.37 15.45
N ASN A 214 -8.18 2.49 14.73
CA ASN A 214 -7.15 3.50 15.01
C ASN A 214 -7.23 4.00 16.46
N LEU A 215 -8.43 4.20 16.97
CA LEU A 215 -8.61 4.63 18.36
C LEU A 215 -8.05 3.61 19.35
N SER A 216 -8.34 2.31 19.18
CA SER A 216 -7.80 1.26 20.08
C SER A 216 -6.26 1.20 20.01
N ARG A 217 -5.66 1.38 18.83
CA ARG A 217 -4.19 1.48 18.69
C ARG A 217 -3.62 2.67 19.43
N MET A 218 -4.28 3.83 19.36
CA MET A 218 -3.87 5.03 20.09
C MET A 218 -4.00 4.85 21.60
N VAL A 219 -5.05 4.17 22.07
CA VAL A 219 -5.21 3.81 23.49
C VAL A 219 -4.07 2.91 23.97
N ASN A 220 -3.73 1.88 23.18
CA ASN A 220 -2.61 0.98 23.51
C ASN A 220 -1.25 1.69 23.55
N LYS A 221 -1.09 2.75 22.75
CA LYS A 221 0.09 3.63 22.75
C LYS A 221 0.05 4.69 23.87
N GLY A 222 -1.02 4.79 24.65
CA GLY A 222 -1.20 5.84 25.68
C GLY A 222 -1.47 7.24 25.11
N LEU A 223 -1.83 7.35 23.83
CA LEU A 223 -2.06 8.62 23.14
C LEU A 223 -3.51 9.13 23.24
N ALA A 224 -4.44 8.26 23.61
CA ALA A 224 -5.86 8.57 23.76
C ALA A 224 -6.50 7.72 24.87
N LYS A 225 -7.66 8.14 25.34
CA LYS A 225 -8.52 7.33 26.21
C LYS A 225 -9.79 6.98 25.45
N LYS A 226 -10.21 5.69 25.50
CA LYS A 226 -11.39 5.21 24.79
C LYS A 226 -12.63 5.99 25.14
N ASP A 227 -12.83 6.26 26.43
CA ASP A 227 -14.02 6.89 26.98
C ASP A 227 -14.15 8.38 26.64
N ASP A 228 -13.10 9.01 26.08
CA ASP A 228 -13.16 10.39 25.62
C ASP A 228 -13.91 10.55 24.30
N PHE A 229 -14.20 9.44 23.59
CA PHE A 229 -14.79 9.45 22.26
C PHE A 229 -15.98 8.49 22.13
N ARG A 230 -16.89 8.83 21.23
CA ARG A 230 -17.96 7.93 20.80
C ARG A 230 -18.13 7.95 19.30
N MET A 231 -18.52 6.82 18.74
CA MET A 231 -18.90 6.68 17.35
C MET A 231 -20.36 7.14 17.18
N ILE A 232 -20.62 7.97 16.18
CA ILE A 232 -21.98 8.43 15.83
C ILE A 232 -22.45 7.94 14.45
N SER A 233 -21.55 7.39 13.65
CA SER A 233 -21.88 6.83 12.34
C SER A 233 -20.86 5.77 11.94
N LYS A 234 -21.32 4.75 11.22
CA LYS A 234 -20.50 3.67 10.65
C LYS A 234 -20.97 3.39 9.23
N SER A 235 -20.02 3.16 8.31
CA SER A 235 -20.29 2.84 6.90
C SER A 235 -20.72 1.40 6.70
N ASP A 236 -21.09 1.06 5.46
CA ASP A 236 -21.04 -0.29 4.93
C ASP A 236 -19.60 -0.80 4.93
N LEU A 237 -19.43 -2.13 4.79
CA LEU A 237 -18.11 -2.77 4.75
C LEU A 237 -17.30 -2.28 3.54
N ILE A 238 -16.04 -1.93 3.79
CA ILE A 238 -15.05 -1.50 2.80
C ILE A 238 -14.06 -2.65 2.61
N PRO A 239 -13.63 -3.03 1.40
CA PRO A 239 -12.56 -3.99 1.21
C PRO A 239 -11.28 -3.60 1.98
N ASN A 240 -10.55 -4.58 2.54
CA ASN A 240 -9.25 -4.31 3.17
C ASN A 240 -8.24 -3.74 2.18
N SER A 241 -7.24 -3.07 2.71
CA SER A 241 -6.19 -2.37 1.96
C SER A 241 -5.36 -3.31 1.09
N PRO A 242 -5.12 -2.99 -0.20
CA PRO A 242 -4.26 -3.79 -1.05
C PRO A 242 -2.78 -3.51 -0.83
N TYR A 243 -1.98 -4.56 -1.01
CA TYR A 243 -0.61 -4.42 -1.49
C TYR A 243 -0.61 -4.59 -3.00
N ALA A 244 0.12 -3.71 -3.69
CA ALA A 244 0.18 -3.68 -5.15
C ALA A 244 1.62 -3.49 -5.62
N TYR A 245 2.00 -4.17 -6.70
CA TYR A 245 3.31 -3.99 -7.33
C TYR A 245 3.15 -3.33 -8.71
N LEU A 246 4.26 -2.92 -9.31
CA LEU A 246 4.26 -2.38 -10.66
C LEU A 246 3.85 -3.48 -11.66
N THR A 247 2.97 -3.15 -12.61
CA THR A 247 2.47 -4.12 -13.61
C THR A 247 3.57 -4.67 -14.53
N ASP A 248 4.63 -3.91 -14.77
CA ASP A 248 5.76 -4.27 -15.64
C ASP A 248 6.90 -5.03 -14.93
N MET A 249 6.70 -5.38 -13.64
CA MET A 249 7.64 -6.27 -12.96
C MET A 249 7.64 -7.66 -13.60
N PRO A 250 8.82 -8.31 -13.72
CA PRO A 250 8.93 -9.68 -14.22
C PRO A 250 8.03 -10.65 -13.46
N ALA A 251 7.46 -11.63 -14.16
CA ALA A 251 6.52 -12.60 -13.57
C ALA A 251 7.16 -13.41 -12.43
N ASP A 252 8.44 -13.76 -12.54
CA ASP A 252 9.18 -14.45 -11.48
C ASP A 252 9.43 -13.58 -10.25
N ALA A 253 9.62 -12.26 -10.43
CA ALA A 253 9.67 -11.30 -9.33
C ALA A 253 8.32 -11.20 -8.61
N LYS A 254 7.21 -11.05 -9.37
CA LYS A 254 5.84 -11.03 -8.82
C LYS A 254 5.52 -12.28 -8.03
N ALA A 255 5.86 -13.46 -8.60
CA ALA A 255 5.65 -14.75 -7.93
C ALA A 255 6.47 -14.88 -6.64
N ALA A 256 7.73 -14.41 -6.63
CA ALA A 256 8.58 -14.43 -5.44
C ALA A 256 8.04 -13.49 -4.35
N ILE A 257 7.59 -12.29 -4.73
CA ILE A 257 7.00 -11.31 -3.80
C ILE A 257 5.71 -11.88 -3.18
N TRP A 258 4.80 -12.41 -4.02
CA TRP A 258 3.56 -13.02 -3.51
C TRP A 258 3.87 -14.14 -2.53
N LYS A 259 4.74 -15.08 -2.90
CA LYS A 259 5.13 -16.18 -2.03
C LYS A 259 5.69 -15.71 -0.70
N ALA A 260 6.52 -14.67 -0.68
CA ALA A 260 7.06 -14.12 0.56
C ALA A 260 5.94 -13.54 1.46
N PHE A 261 4.96 -12.86 0.89
CA PHE A 261 3.79 -12.37 1.65
C PHE A 261 2.93 -13.53 2.16
N GLU A 262 2.56 -14.48 1.30
CA GLU A 262 1.72 -15.64 1.63
C GLU A 262 2.31 -16.48 2.78
N GLU A 263 3.63 -16.67 2.80
CA GLU A 263 4.32 -17.48 3.80
C GLU A 263 4.66 -16.71 5.10
N ALA A 264 4.58 -15.38 5.10
CA ALA A 264 4.96 -14.55 6.25
C ALA A 264 4.25 -14.91 7.57
N PRO A 265 2.92 -15.20 7.59
CA PRO A 265 2.21 -15.56 8.82
C PRO A 265 2.79 -16.79 9.53
N THR A 266 3.44 -17.69 8.77
CA THR A 266 4.06 -18.92 9.30
C THR A 266 5.56 -18.81 9.45
N LYS A 267 6.27 -18.34 8.43
CA LYS A 267 7.73 -18.25 8.41
C LYS A 267 8.28 -17.10 9.27
N ALA A 268 7.55 -16.03 9.41
CA ALA A 268 7.96 -14.82 10.12
C ALA A 268 6.85 -14.32 11.07
N LYS A 269 6.25 -15.24 11.82
CA LYS A 269 5.08 -14.94 12.66
C LYS A 269 5.25 -13.71 13.54
N VAL A 270 6.40 -13.55 14.19
CA VAL A 270 6.67 -12.40 15.06
C VAL A 270 6.65 -11.08 14.26
N ALA A 271 7.25 -11.08 13.07
CA ALA A 271 7.24 -9.90 12.19
C ALA A 271 5.84 -9.61 11.63
N TYR A 272 5.10 -10.66 11.28
CA TYR A 272 3.73 -10.55 10.80
C TYR A 272 2.77 -10.07 11.88
N ASP A 273 2.84 -10.65 13.09
CA ASP A 273 2.02 -10.20 14.22
C ASP A 273 2.31 -8.73 14.57
N LYS A 274 3.59 -8.31 14.52
CA LYS A 274 3.93 -6.90 14.75
C LYS A 274 3.40 -5.98 13.65
N LEU A 275 3.40 -6.42 12.39
CA LEU A 275 2.86 -5.68 11.27
C LEU A 275 1.38 -5.36 11.45
N SER A 276 0.59 -6.28 11.99
CA SER A 276 -0.86 -6.21 12.13
C SER A 276 -1.34 -5.95 13.57
N ASP A 277 -0.43 -5.74 14.54
CA ASP A 277 -0.73 -5.76 15.97
C ASP A 277 -1.46 -7.06 16.40
N GLY A 278 -1.18 -8.19 15.72
CA GLY A 278 -1.82 -9.48 15.95
C GLY A 278 -3.29 -9.53 15.51
N LYS A 279 -3.75 -8.60 14.68
CA LYS A 279 -5.14 -8.46 14.27
C LYS A 279 -5.46 -9.11 12.92
N ASP A 280 -4.44 -9.47 12.16
CA ASP A 280 -4.61 -10.15 10.88
C ASP A 280 -4.18 -11.63 10.98
N ARG A 281 -4.89 -12.48 10.26
CA ARG A 281 -4.68 -13.91 10.26
C ARG A 281 -3.73 -14.37 9.15
N GLU A 282 -3.87 -13.79 7.96
CA GLU A 282 -3.13 -14.15 6.77
C GLU A 282 -3.20 -13.04 5.70
N PHE A 283 -2.34 -13.15 4.69
CA PHE A 283 -2.53 -12.46 3.43
C PHE A 283 -3.34 -13.34 2.48
N LYS A 284 -4.27 -12.73 1.76
CA LYS A 284 -5.11 -13.37 0.74
C LYS A 284 -4.85 -12.75 -0.62
N ALA A 285 -4.65 -13.59 -1.64
CA ALA A 285 -4.52 -13.13 -3.02
C ALA A 285 -5.79 -12.40 -3.48
N VAL A 286 -5.61 -11.27 -4.14
CA VAL A 286 -6.68 -10.50 -4.78
C VAL A 286 -6.19 -10.00 -6.13
N ASN A 287 -7.14 -9.55 -6.96
CA ASN A 287 -6.88 -8.93 -8.25
C ASN A 287 -7.63 -7.60 -8.38
N ALA A 288 -7.48 -6.92 -9.51
CA ALA A 288 -8.10 -5.62 -9.76
C ALA A 288 -9.61 -5.62 -9.61
N SER A 289 -10.31 -6.71 -10.01
CA SER A 289 -11.77 -6.78 -9.94
C SER A 289 -12.30 -6.72 -8.51
N TYR A 290 -11.51 -7.11 -7.52
CA TYR A 290 -11.87 -7.02 -6.11
C TYR A 290 -12.09 -5.57 -5.65
N TYR A 291 -11.39 -4.61 -6.29
CA TYR A 291 -11.46 -3.18 -5.96
C TYR A 291 -12.32 -2.36 -6.93
N GLU A 292 -12.96 -2.98 -7.90
CA GLU A 292 -13.81 -2.29 -8.88
C GLU A 292 -14.90 -1.42 -8.22
N PRO A 293 -15.61 -1.87 -7.16
CA PRO A 293 -16.57 -1.01 -6.47
C PRO A 293 -15.94 0.26 -5.88
N VAL A 294 -14.67 0.21 -5.46
CA VAL A 294 -13.95 1.38 -4.95
C VAL A 294 -13.51 2.30 -6.08
N VAL A 295 -13.13 1.74 -7.23
CA VAL A 295 -12.83 2.53 -8.44
C VAL A 295 -14.07 3.32 -8.88
N GLU A 296 -15.24 2.69 -8.90
CA GLU A 296 -16.49 3.38 -9.21
C GLU A 296 -16.85 4.45 -8.17
N LEU A 297 -16.62 4.18 -6.88
CA LEU A 297 -16.76 5.18 -5.83
C LEU A 297 -15.89 6.41 -6.10
N ILE A 298 -14.62 6.24 -6.49
CA ILE A 298 -13.72 7.36 -6.79
C ILE A 298 -14.19 8.14 -7.99
N LYS A 299 -14.61 7.50 -9.07
CA LYS A 299 -15.19 8.15 -10.25
C LYS A 299 -16.43 8.96 -9.87
N PHE A 300 -17.29 8.40 -9.02
CA PHE A 300 -18.48 9.09 -8.53
C PHE A 300 -18.12 10.34 -7.70
N ILE A 301 -17.21 10.23 -6.75
CA ILE A 301 -16.75 11.37 -5.93
C ILE A 301 -16.15 12.48 -6.81
N ASP A 302 -15.41 12.12 -7.86
CA ASP A 302 -14.85 13.09 -8.81
C ASP A 302 -15.96 13.79 -9.62
N SER A 303 -17.01 13.06 -9.99
CA SER A 303 -18.15 13.66 -10.68
C SER A 303 -18.88 14.72 -9.83
N LEU A 304 -19.00 14.47 -8.51
CA LEU A 304 -19.58 15.44 -7.57
C LEU A 304 -18.74 16.72 -7.44
N ARG A 305 -17.42 16.61 -7.56
CA ARG A 305 -16.53 17.78 -7.51
C ARG A 305 -16.64 18.63 -8.77
N LYS A 306 -16.75 18.00 -9.95
CA LYS A 306 -16.87 18.70 -11.25
C LYS A 306 -18.20 19.43 -11.41
N GLN A 307 -19.27 18.99 -10.77
CA GLN A 307 -20.59 19.66 -10.84
C GLN A 307 -20.62 20.96 -10.03
N LYS A 308 -19.60 21.25 -9.23
CA LYS A 308 -19.51 22.41 -8.34
C LYS A 308 -18.50 23.46 -8.80
N SER A 309 -17.66 23.14 -9.81
CA SER A 309 -16.74 24.05 -10.48
C SER A 309 -17.40 24.65 -11.74
#